data_afd9d8d83806df56027d2a59d2c3f9ca
#
_entry.id   afd9d8d83806df56027d2a59d2c3f9ca
#
_cell.length_a   1.000
_cell.length_b   1.000
_cell.length_c   1.000
_cell.angle_alpha   90.00
_cell.angle_beta   90.00
_cell.angle_gamma   90.00
#
_symmetry.space_group_name_H-M   'P 1'
#
loop_
_entity.id
_entity.type
_entity.pdbx_description
1 polymer ?
#
loop_
_entity_poly.entity_id
_entity_poly.type
_entity_poly.pdbx_seq_one_letter_code
_entity_poly.pdbx_strand_id
1 'polypeptide(L)'
;IIKIKLKKSAAHTGKPEYNIIAAATVAIIALAVISLAYDKKQKAFFALDYNAYHKNWSKVLYYADQLPFNLLATHQATRALYYTGRLNEDMFKYPQQPHALLFTDNNILHTSLTIFDTYLDLGLINLAEHYLVRNISYAGERDIFIQRLAWINMIKGNADTAKTYLTALSKTLFQRSWANEQLRAIKQDPFLSFTDNNEIQFARKNKIIKDISMSLMTQLDYLTYLLEANPKNKMAFEYMMAWYLITKNTDKFVDNLGQLRDFGYEQLPTVYQHAILMHVYSTQKEVNMQGFKISPQTIEYAKQFYSVMKQYAGDEQLQLKMLNEKYGDTYFYYYVRKFNKMPKFSGRPE
;
A
#
# COMPACT_ATOMS: atom_id res chain seq x y z
N ILE A 1 -30.85 -17.97 -50.71
CA ILE A 1 -30.51 -19.03 -49.74
C ILE A 1 -29.29 -19.76 -50.26
N ILE A 2 -28.10 -19.39 -49.80
CA ILE A 2 -26.85 -20.06 -50.21
C ILE A 2 -26.63 -21.23 -49.24
N LYS A 3 -26.78 -22.47 -49.76
CA LYS A 3 -26.42 -23.69 -49.03
C LYS A 3 -24.89 -23.84 -49.07
N ILE A 4 -24.20 -23.52 -48.01
CA ILE A 4 -22.79 -23.85 -47.82
C ILE A 4 -22.71 -25.36 -47.52
N LYS A 5 -22.29 -26.17 -48.50
CA LYS A 5 -21.91 -27.58 -48.30
C LYS A 5 -20.58 -27.58 -47.52
N LEU A 6 -20.63 -27.82 -46.22
CA LEU A 6 -19.44 -28.18 -45.44
C LEU A 6 -18.92 -29.53 -45.98
N LYS A 7 -17.78 -29.48 -46.68
CA LYS A 7 -17.03 -30.68 -47.08
C LYS A 7 -16.58 -31.35 -45.78
N LYS A 8 -17.09 -32.57 -45.51
CA LYS A 8 -16.55 -33.43 -44.45
C LYS A 8 -15.06 -33.63 -44.73
N SER A 9 -14.21 -33.00 -43.93
CA SER A 9 -12.79 -33.28 -43.89
C SER A 9 -12.63 -34.75 -43.54
N ALA A 10 -11.96 -35.52 -44.41
CA ALA A 10 -11.61 -36.89 -44.11
C ALA A 10 -10.80 -36.93 -42.82
N ALA A 11 -11.26 -37.68 -41.84
CA ALA A 11 -10.52 -37.94 -40.64
C ALA A 11 -9.16 -38.56 -41.04
N HIS A 12 -8.09 -37.79 -40.87
CA HIS A 12 -6.74 -38.30 -41.02
C HIS A 12 -6.51 -39.26 -39.87
N THR A 13 -6.65 -40.57 -40.13
CA THR A 13 -6.27 -41.65 -39.22
C THR A 13 -4.74 -41.75 -39.21
N GLY A 14 -4.07 -40.72 -38.68
CA GLY A 14 -2.66 -40.82 -38.32
C GLY A 14 -2.50 -41.95 -37.30
N LYS A 15 -1.45 -42.76 -37.45
CA LYS A 15 -1.15 -43.81 -36.47
C LYS A 15 -1.11 -43.16 -35.07
N PRO A 16 -1.72 -43.80 -34.06
CA PRO A 16 -1.85 -43.21 -32.71
C PRO A 16 -0.50 -42.78 -32.13
N GLU A 17 0.58 -43.39 -32.50
CA GLU A 17 1.96 -43.07 -32.13
C GLU A 17 2.38 -41.66 -32.58
N TYR A 18 2.02 -41.24 -33.82
CA TYR A 18 2.34 -39.90 -34.29
C TYR A 18 1.56 -38.81 -33.56
N ASN A 19 0.34 -39.09 -33.14
CA ASN A 19 -0.46 -38.15 -32.35
C ASN A 19 0.11 -37.96 -30.94
N ILE A 20 0.62 -39.04 -30.32
CA ILE A 20 1.28 -38.98 -29.01
C ILE A 20 2.59 -38.20 -29.10
N ILE A 21 3.41 -38.44 -30.12
CA ILE A 21 4.67 -37.73 -30.34
C ILE A 21 4.38 -36.25 -30.58
N ALA A 22 3.42 -35.90 -31.42
CA ALA A 22 3.03 -34.53 -31.68
C ALA A 22 2.52 -33.84 -30.41
N ALA A 23 1.68 -34.46 -29.61
CA ALA A 23 1.21 -33.93 -28.33
C ALA A 23 2.35 -33.75 -27.34
N ALA A 24 3.28 -34.69 -27.23
CA ALA A 24 4.46 -34.56 -26.39
C ALA A 24 5.37 -33.41 -26.82
N THR A 25 5.59 -33.26 -28.14
CA THR A 25 6.38 -32.14 -28.69
C THR A 25 5.74 -30.79 -28.38
N VAL A 26 4.43 -30.63 -28.56
CA VAL A 26 3.69 -29.42 -28.21
C VAL A 26 3.79 -29.13 -26.72
N ALA A 27 3.66 -30.15 -25.86
CA ALA A 27 3.79 -30.01 -24.42
C ALA A 27 5.21 -29.54 -24.01
N ILE A 28 6.25 -30.12 -24.62
CA ILE A 28 7.65 -29.71 -24.37
C ILE A 28 7.89 -28.26 -24.81
N ILE A 29 7.41 -27.88 -25.99
CA ILE A 29 7.51 -26.50 -26.49
C ILE A 29 6.77 -25.54 -25.54
N ALA A 30 5.55 -25.90 -25.13
CA ALA A 30 4.76 -25.10 -24.20
C ALA A 30 5.48 -24.92 -22.85
N LEU A 31 6.05 -25.99 -22.30
CA LEU A 31 6.85 -25.94 -21.07
C LEU A 31 8.10 -25.07 -21.23
N ALA A 32 8.80 -25.17 -22.36
CA ALA A 32 9.94 -24.32 -22.66
C ALA A 32 9.55 -22.84 -22.75
N VAL A 33 8.47 -22.51 -23.46
CA VAL A 33 7.95 -21.14 -23.56
C VAL A 33 7.53 -20.60 -22.19
N ILE A 34 6.80 -21.37 -21.38
CA ILE A 34 6.41 -20.98 -20.02
C ILE A 34 7.65 -20.76 -19.16
N SER A 35 8.66 -21.61 -19.26
CA SER A 35 9.90 -21.50 -18.49
C SER A 35 10.70 -20.25 -18.86
N LEU A 36 10.77 -19.92 -20.15
CA LEU A 36 11.46 -18.72 -20.66
C LEU A 36 10.68 -17.43 -20.36
N ALA A 37 9.35 -17.50 -20.37
CA ALA A 37 8.48 -16.35 -20.07
C ALA A 37 8.27 -16.12 -18.55
N TYR A 38 8.79 -17.02 -17.70
CA TYR A 38 8.57 -16.96 -16.26
C TYR A 38 9.41 -15.85 -15.63
N ASP A 39 8.75 -14.75 -15.24
CA ASP A 39 9.35 -13.66 -14.47
C ASP A 39 8.95 -13.76 -12.99
N LYS A 40 9.94 -14.04 -12.14
CA LYS A 40 9.77 -14.13 -10.68
C LYS A 40 9.30 -12.81 -10.07
N LYS A 41 9.78 -11.66 -10.57
CA LYS A 41 9.41 -10.34 -10.07
C LYS A 41 7.95 -10.02 -10.42
N GLN A 42 7.54 -10.32 -11.65
CA GLN A 42 6.17 -10.14 -12.08
C GLN A 42 5.20 -11.02 -11.30
N LYS A 43 5.56 -12.28 -11.05
CA LYS A 43 4.78 -13.17 -10.18
C LYS A 43 4.68 -12.64 -8.75
N ALA A 44 5.78 -12.18 -8.17
CA ALA A 44 5.79 -11.58 -6.83
C ALA A 44 4.90 -10.34 -6.77
N PHE A 45 4.92 -9.50 -7.82
CA PHE A 45 4.08 -8.32 -7.94
C PHE A 45 2.57 -8.66 -7.95
N PHE A 46 2.14 -9.60 -8.77
CA PHE A 46 0.74 -10.03 -8.79
C PHE A 46 0.32 -10.73 -7.49
N ALA A 47 1.22 -11.51 -6.89
CA ALA A 47 0.95 -12.14 -5.60
C ALA A 47 0.84 -11.13 -4.46
N LEU A 48 1.64 -10.06 -4.49
CA LEU A 48 1.56 -8.95 -3.55
C LEU A 48 0.20 -8.25 -3.66
N ASP A 49 -0.21 -7.88 -4.87
CA ASP A 49 -1.49 -7.20 -5.12
C ASP A 49 -2.69 -8.07 -4.71
N TYR A 50 -2.68 -9.34 -5.10
CA TYR A 50 -3.69 -10.32 -4.69
C TYR A 50 -3.81 -10.44 -3.16
N ASN A 51 -2.67 -10.55 -2.45
CA ASN A 51 -2.68 -10.68 -1.00
C ASN A 51 -3.07 -9.35 -0.30
N ALA A 52 -2.75 -8.20 -0.86
CA ALA A 52 -3.19 -6.91 -0.36
C ALA A 52 -4.72 -6.75 -0.49
N TYR A 53 -5.28 -7.17 -1.64
CA TYR A 53 -6.73 -7.22 -1.84
C TYR A 53 -7.45 -8.10 -0.80
N HIS A 54 -6.87 -9.25 -0.47
CA HIS A 54 -7.40 -10.18 0.53
C HIS A 54 -6.96 -9.88 1.97
N LYS A 55 -6.26 -8.75 2.20
CA LYS A 55 -5.77 -8.33 3.52
C LYS A 55 -4.85 -9.36 4.21
N ASN A 56 -4.17 -10.20 3.43
CA ASN A 56 -3.20 -11.16 3.92
C ASN A 56 -1.84 -10.49 4.18
N TRP A 57 -1.79 -9.62 5.18
CA TRP A 57 -0.69 -8.68 5.42
C TRP A 57 0.69 -9.33 5.56
N SER A 58 0.78 -10.49 6.22
CA SER A 58 2.06 -11.22 6.34
C SER A 58 2.61 -11.67 4.98
N LYS A 59 1.72 -12.08 4.06
CA LYS A 59 2.12 -12.43 2.68
C LYS A 59 2.45 -11.20 1.85
N VAL A 60 1.79 -10.07 2.10
CA VAL A 60 2.15 -8.79 1.47
C VAL A 60 3.58 -8.43 1.81
N LEU A 61 3.98 -8.49 3.08
CA LEU A 61 5.36 -8.23 3.51
C LEU A 61 6.35 -9.20 2.86
N TYR A 62 6.03 -10.50 2.84
CA TYR A 62 6.87 -11.52 2.19
C TYR A 62 7.14 -11.25 0.70
N TYR A 63 6.11 -10.82 -0.05
CA TYR A 63 6.30 -10.50 -1.48
C TYR A 63 6.92 -9.13 -1.69
N ALA A 64 6.70 -8.16 -0.81
CA ALA A 64 7.33 -6.85 -0.86
C ALA A 64 8.86 -6.94 -0.73
N ASP A 65 9.37 -7.85 0.12
CA ASP A 65 10.81 -8.12 0.28
C ASP A 65 11.47 -8.61 -1.03
N GLN A 66 10.71 -9.20 -1.95
CA GLN A 66 11.19 -9.63 -3.26
C GLN A 66 11.18 -8.52 -4.30
N LEU A 67 10.65 -7.35 -3.96
CA LEU A 67 10.45 -6.19 -4.85
C LEU A 67 11.03 -4.89 -4.25
N PRO A 68 12.29 -4.87 -3.82
CA PRO A 68 12.82 -3.80 -2.94
C PRO A 68 12.86 -2.40 -3.58
N PHE A 69 12.76 -2.29 -4.91
CA PHE A 69 12.77 -1.00 -5.62
C PHE A 69 11.43 -0.68 -6.30
N ASN A 70 10.39 -1.41 -5.96
CA ASN A 70 9.05 -1.17 -6.50
C ASN A 70 8.27 -0.25 -5.57
N LEU A 71 7.86 0.91 -6.07
CA LEU A 71 7.14 1.93 -5.29
C LEU A 71 5.81 1.40 -4.74
N LEU A 72 5.07 0.62 -5.54
CA LEU A 72 3.81 0.02 -5.12
C LEU A 72 4.03 -1.07 -4.05
N ALA A 73 5.10 -1.85 -4.17
CA ALA A 73 5.45 -2.83 -3.15
C ALA A 73 5.80 -2.16 -1.81
N THR A 74 6.56 -1.06 -1.84
CA THR A 74 6.84 -0.25 -0.64
C THR A 74 5.57 0.32 -0.03
N HIS A 75 4.65 0.84 -0.85
CA HIS A 75 3.37 1.34 -0.38
C HIS A 75 2.53 0.25 0.30
N GLN A 76 2.39 -0.91 -0.34
CA GLN A 76 1.65 -2.03 0.23
C GLN A 76 2.33 -2.61 1.49
N ALA A 77 3.68 -2.60 1.53
CA ALA A 77 4.43 -2.95 2.74
C ALA A 77 4.10 -1.98 3.88
N THR A 78 4.07 -0.68 3.62
CA THR A 78 3.71 0.34 4.63
C THR A 78 2.30 0.12 5.18
N ARG A 79 1.31 -0.17 4.32
CA ARG A 79 -0.04 -0.56 4.75
C ARG A 79 -0.03 -1.84 5.59
N ALA A 80 0.67 -2.86 5.13
CA ALA A 80 0.77 -4.13 5.85
C ALA A 80 1.44 -3.98 7.21
N LEU A 81 2.48 -3.15 7.31
CA LEU A 81 3.15 -2.83 8.57
C LEU A 81 2.19 -2.11 9.54
N TYR A 82 1.37 -1.19 9.05
CA TYR A 82 0.35 -0.55 9.87
C TYR A 82 -0.64 -1.59 10.45
N TYR A 83 -1.23 -2.43 9.59
CA TYR A 83 -2.21 -3.43 10.01
C TYR A 83 -1.64 -4.54 10.89
N THR A 84 -0.34 -4.77 10.83
CA THR A 84 0.37 -5.72 11.71
C THR A 84 0.96 -5.05 12.96
N GLY A 85 0.75 -3.74 13.15
CA GLY A 85 1.28 -2.98 14.29
C GLY A 85 2.79 -2.78 14.27
N ARG A 86 3.43 -2.93 13.10
CA ARG A 86 4.88 -2.89 12.93
C ARG A 86 5.39 -1.67 12.16
N LEU A 87 4.51 -0.71 11.80
CA LEU A 87 4.91 0.44 11.00
C LEU A 87 6.08 1.20 11.64
N ASN A 88 5.96 1.49 12.91
CA ASN A 88 6.93 2.29 13.67
C ASN A 88 8.13 1.48 14.19
N GLU A 89 8.22 0.19 13.84
CA GLU A 89 9.36 -0.68 14.13
C GLU A 89 10.17 -1.00 12.88
N ASP A 90 9.49 -1.27 11.75
CA ASP A 90 10.10 -1.93 10.60
C ASP A 90 10.04 -1.14 9.29
N MET A 91 9.47 0.09 9.28
CA MET A 91 9.21 0.78 8.01
C MET A 91 10.48 1.03 7.19
N PHE A 92 11.63 1.27 7.82
CA PHE A 92 12.88 1.54 7.11
C PHE A 92 13.63 0.29 6.61
N LYS A 93 13.09 -0.91 6.88
CA LYS A 93 13.49 -2.14 6.18
C LYS A 93 13.07 -2.12 4.71
N TYR A 94 12.10 -1.28 4.36
CA TYR A 94 11.63 -1.06 3.00
C TYR A 94 12.13 0.28 2.48
N PRO A 95 12.46 0.42 1.16
CA PRO A 95 12.98 1.65 0.58
C PRO A 95 11.94 2.78 0.60
N GLN A 96 11.87 3.52 1.70
CA GLN A 96 10.89 4.58 1.90
C GLN A 96 11.13 5.78 1.00
N GLN A 97 10.03 6.35 0.51
CA GLN A 97 9.98 7.58 -0.27
C GLN A 97 8.64 8.29 0.03
N PRO A 98 8.58 9.64 -0.01
CA PRO A 98 7.34 10.37 0.27
C PRO A 98 6.15 9.90 -0.58
N HIS A 99 6.39 9.68 -1.89
CA HIS A 99 5.34 9.20 -2.80
C HIS A 99 4.92 7.74 -2.55
N ALA A 100 5.75 6.94 -1.86
CA ALA A 100 5.36 5.58 -1.50
C ALA A 100 4.45 5.54 -0.27
N LEU A 101 4.53 6.53 0.62
CA LEU A 101 3.67 6.58 1.79
C LEU A 101 2.22 6.86 1.40
N LEU A 102 2.01 7.90 0.59
CA LEU A 102 0.68 8.29 0.13
C LEU A 102 0.76 8.79 -1.31
N PHE A 103 0.13 8.07 -2.21
CA PHE A 103 0.08 8.44 -3.62
C PHE A 103 -0.86 9.63 -3.81
N THR A 104 -0.35 10.70 -4.43
CA THR A 104 -1.15 11.84 -4.86
C THR A 104 -1.10 12.03 -6.38
N ASP A 105 -0.23 11.28 -7.08
CA ASP A 105 -0.03 11.45 -8.51
C ASP A 105 -1.04 10.66 -9.33
N ASN A 106 -1.58 11.34 -10.32
CA ASN A 106 -2.74 10.93 -11.09
C ASN A 106 -2.41 10.04 -12.29
N ASN A 107 -1.14 9.71 -12.51
CA ASN A 107 -0.70 9.15 -13.78
C ASN A 107 -0.51 7.63 -13.81
N ILE A 108 -0.80 6.91 -12.72
CA ILE A 108 -0.54 5.48 -12.65
C ILE A 108 -1.85 4.70 -12.61
N LEU A 109 -2.36 4.35 -13.78
CA LEU A 109 -3.60 3.57 -13.95
C LEU A 109 -3.59 2.24 -13.17
N HIS A 110 -2.42 1.61 -13.04
CA HIS A 110 -2.25 0.32 -12.37
C HIS A 110 -2.28 0.40 -10.82
N THR A 111 -2.15 1.60 -10.24
CA THR A 111 -2.17 1.79 -8.78
C THR A 111 -3.52 2.22 -8.24
N SER A 112 -4.51 2.34 -9.09
CA SER A 112 -5.80 2.95 -8.80
C SER A 112 -6.57 2.29 -7.67
N LEU A 113 -6.60 0.96 -7.63
CA LEU A 113 -7.28 0.24 -6.55
C LEU A 113 -6.52 0.35 -5.24
N THR A 114 -5.20 0.31 -5.29
CA THR A 114 -4.34 0.50 -4.11
C THR A 114 -4.51 1.88 -3.51
N ILE A 115 -4.56 2.92 -4.35
CA ILE A 115 -4.83 4.31 -3.92
C ILE A 115 -6.22 4.40 -3.29
N PHE A 116 -7.22 3.83 -3.96
CA PHE A 116 -8.58 3.76 -3.45
C PHE A 116 -8.64 3.11 -2.07
N ASP A 117 -8.08 1.90 -1.93
CA ASP A 117 -8.10 1.16 -0.67
C ASP A 117 -7.39 1.94 0.46
N THR A 118 -6.27 2.60 0.16
CA THR A 118 -5.53 3.41 1.15
C THR A 118 -6.32 4.64 1.59
N TYR A 119 -6.95 5.36 0.67
CA TYR A 119 -7.77 6.50 1.04
C TYR A 119 -9.01 6.07 1.82
N LEU A 120 -9.60 4.92 1.47
CA LEU A 120 -10.69 4.35 2.24
C LEU A 120 -10.26 3.98 3.66
N ASP A 121 -9.11 3.33 3.81
CA ASP A 121 -8.52 2.96 5.10
C ASP A 121 -8.26 4.19 5.98
N LEU A 122 -7.82 5.29 5.39
CA LEU A 122 -7.59 6.57 6.10
C LEU A 122 -8.89 7.32 6.45
N GLY A 123 -10.00 7.05 5.77
CA GLY A 123 -11.27 7.76 5.93
C GLY A 123 -11.51 8.88 4.91
N LEU A 124 -10.68 8.97 3.87
CA LEU A 124 -10.82 9.91 2.74
C LEU A 124 -11.82 9.38 1.70
N ILE A 125 -13.08 9.14 2.11
CA ILE A 125 -14.07 8.41 1.32
C ILE A 125 -14.42 9.10 0.01
N ASN A 126 -14.61 10.43 0.03
CA ASN A 126 -14.93 11.20 -1.18
C ASN A 126 -13.74 11.21 -2.17
N LEU A 127 -12.54 11.25 -1.63
CA LEU A 127 -11.31 11.18 -2.43
C LEU A 127 -11.14 9.79 -3.06
N ALA A 128 -11.40 8.73 -2.30
CA ALA A 128 -11.39 7.35 -2.79
C ALA A 128 -12.40 7.17 -3.94
N GLU A 129 -13.63 7.68 -3.79
CA GLU A 129 -14.65 7.65 -4.84
C GLU A 129 -14.22 8.43 -6.09
N HIS A 130 -13.67 9.62 -5.92
CA HIS A 130 -13.18 10.43 -7.04
C HIS A 130 -12.14 9.68 -7.88
N TYR A 131 -11.14 9.07 -7.23
CA TYR A 131 -10.12 8.26 -7.92
C TYR A 131 -10.75 7.06 -8.64
N LEU A 132 -11.76 6.44 -8.03
CA LEU A 132 -12.44 5.29 -8.61
C LEU A 132 -13.23 5.68 -9.87
N VAL A 133 -14.05 6.74 -9.80
CA VAL A 133 -14.81 7.27 -10.95
C VAL A 133 -13.89 7.69 -12.08
N ARG A 134 -12.80 8.36 -11.76
CA ARG A 134 -11.77 8.73 -12.72
C ARG A 134 -11.18 7.49 -13.43
N ASN A 135 -10.90 6.43 -12.69
CA ASN A 135 -10.40 5.19 -13.28
C ASN A 135 -11.40 4.50 -14.21
N ILE A 136 -12.67 4.53 -13.87
CA ILE A 136 -13.74 4.03 -14.74
C ILE A 136 -13.74 4.80 -16.06
N SER A 137 -13.52 6.11 -16.05
CA SER A 137 -13.45 6.93 -17.24
C SER A 137 -12.30 6.55 -18.18
N TYR A 138 -11.17 6.06 -17.65
CA TYR A 138 -10.00 5.66 -18.44
C TYR A 138 -9.98 4.18 -18.83
N ALA A 139 -10.36 3.30 -17.90
CA ALA A 139 -10.23 1.86 -18.05
C ALA A 139 -11.54 1.14 -18.37
N GLY A 140 -12.64 1.88 -18.42
CA GLY A 140 -13.99 1.35 -18.58
C GLY A 140 -14.55 0.73 -17.30
N GLU A 141 -15.81 0.31 -17.38
CA GLU A 141 -16.49 -0.35 -16.29
C GLU A 141 -15.96 -1.78 -16.11
N ARG A 142 -15.35 -2.03 -14.95
CA ARG A 142 -14.90 -3.37 -14.54
C ARG A 142 -15.61 -3.77 -13.26
N ASP A 143 -15.91 -5.04 -13.12
CA ASP A 143 -16.62 -5.59 -11.95
C ASP A 143 -16.01 -5.11 -10.63
N ILE A 144 -14.68 -5.07 -10.55
CA ILE A 144 -13.95 -4.64 -9.34
C ILE A 144 -14.19 -3.15 -9.01
N PHE A 145 -14.32 -2.28 -10.00
CA PHE A 145 -14.61 -0.85 -9.79
C PHE A 145 -16.06 -0.65 -9.35
N ILE A 146 -16.99 -1.37 -9.97
CA ILE A 146 -18.40 -1.33 -9.60
C ILE A 146 -18.59 -1.88 -8.18
N GLN A 147 -17.85 -2.92 -7.81
CA GLN A 147 -17.83 -3.46 -6.44
C GLN A 147 -17.41 -2.38 -5.43
N ARG A 148 -16.34 -1.63 -5.74
CA ARG A 148 -15.87 -0.55 -4.87
C ARG A 148 -16.87 0.61 -4.79
N LEU A 149 -17.56 0.95 -5.87
CA LEU A 149 -18.63 1.96 -5.84
C LEU A 149 -19.81 1.51 -4.98
N ALA A 150 -20.22 0.23 -5.09
CA ALA A 150 -21.25 -0.32 -4.21
C ALA A 150 -20.82 -0.19 -2.74
N TRP A 151 -19.58 -0.56 -2.42
CA TRP A 151 -19.02 -0.49 -1.07
C TRP A 151 -19.01 0.93 -0.50
N ILE A 152 -18.53 1.92 -1.29
CA ILE A 152 -18.57 3.34 -0.88
C ILE A 152 -19.99 3.80 -0.58
N ASN A 153 -20.97 3.45 -1.44
CA ASN A 153 -22.34 3.88 -1.24
C ASN A 153 -22.96 3.22 -0.01
N MET A 154 -22.59 1.99 0.33
CA MET A 154 -22.95 1.36 1.60
C MET A 154 -22.34 2.13 2.79
N ILE A 155 -21.08 2.53 2.73
CA ILE A 155 -20.43 3.35 3.77
C ILE A 155 -21.11 4.71 3.91
N LYS A 156 -21.46 5.37 2.81
CA LYS A 156 -22.15 6.68 2.80
C LYS A 156 -23.60 6.60 3.27
N GLY A 157 -24.19 5.42 3.31
CA GLY A 157 -25.61 5.23 3.65
C GLY A 157 -26.56 5.37 2.44
N ASN A 158 -26.04 5.39 1.22
CA ASN A 158 -26.81 5.54 -0.02
C ASN A 158 -27.35 4.18 -0.49
N ALA A 159 -28.36 3.64 0.19
CA ALA A 159 -28.88 2.29 -0.03
C ALA A 159 -29.31 2.03 -1.47
N ASP A 160 -30.04 2.97 -2.10
CA ASP A 160 -30.58 2.75 -3.44
C ASP A 160 -29.49 2.77 -4.52
N THR A 161 -28.50 3.65 -4.37
CA THR A 161 -27.32 3.65 -5.25
C THR A 161 -26.51 2.37 -5.08
N ALA A 162 -26.29 1.92 -3.83
CA ALA A 162 -25.62 0.65 -3.56
C ALA A 162 -26.36 -0.53 -4.19
N LYS A 163 -27.69 -0.61 -4.05
CA LYS A 163 -28.54 -1.64 -4.69
C LYS A 163 -28.39 -1.65 -6.22
N THR A 164 -28.29 -0.49 -6.85
CA THR A 164 -28.12 -0.38 -8.30
C THR A 164 -26.83 -1.08 -8.74
N TYR A 165 -25.70 -0.76 -8.11
CA TYR A 165 -24.41 -1.40 -8.41
C TYR A 165 -24.40 -2.89 -8.07
N LEU A 166 -24.95 -3.27 -6.93
CA LEU A 166 -25.03 -4.67 -6.51
C LEU A 166 -25.92 -5.51 -7.45
N THR A 167 -27.02 -4.93 -7.95
CA THR A 167 -27.90 -5.61 -8.92
C THR A 167 -27.15 -5.85 -10.24
N ALA A 168 -26.34 -4.90 -10.70
CA ALA A 168 -25.50 -5.11 -11.87
C ALA A 168 -24.48 -6.25 -11.62
N LEU A 169 -23.77 -6.21 -10.49
CA LEU A 169 -22.78 -7.23 -10.11
C LEU A 169 -23.39 -8.62 -9.89
N SER A 170 -24.65 -8.71 -9.45
CA SER A 170 -25.33 -10.01 -9.26
C SER A 170 -25.51 -10.79 -10.57
N LYS A 171 -25.37 -10.14 -11.72
CA LYS A 171 -25.43 -10.73 -13.05
C LYS A 171 -24.05 -11.18 -13.58
N THR A 172 -22.95 -10.81 -12.90
CA THR A 172 -21.58 -11.16 -13.31
C THR A 172 -21.15 -12.52 -12.76
N LEU A 173 -20.16 -13.16 -13.40
CA LEU A 173 -19.72 -14.50 -13.03
C LEU A 173 -19.03 -14.50 -11.64
N PHE A 174 -18.11 -13.56 -11.42
CA PHE A 174 -17.22 -13.60 -10.26
C PHE A 174 -17.77 -12.85 -9.04
N GLN A 175 -18.63 -11.83 -9.24
CA GLN A 175 -19.12 -10.99 -8.12
C GLN A 175 -20.54 -11.36 -7.69
N ARG A 176 -21.22 -12.30 -8.37
CA ARG A 176 -22.60 -12.68 -8.10
C ARG A 176 -22.85 -13.06 -6.64
N SER A 177 -22.00 -13.91 -6.09
CA SER A 177 -22.19 -14.41 -4.71
C SER A 177 -22.12 -13.27 -3.70
N TRP A 178 -21.05 -12.49 -3.79
CA TRP A 178 -20.85 -11.33 -2.93
C TRP A 178 -21.98 -10.30 -3.07
N ALA A 179 -22.35 -9.96 -4.31
CA ALA A 179 -23.40 -8.98 -4.55
C ALA A 179 -24.75 -9.40 -3.97
N ASN A 180 -25.12 -10.69 -4.13
CA ASN A 180 -26.36 -11.22 -3.56
C ASN A 180 -26.35 -11.26 -2.03
N GLU A 181 -25.20 -11.50 -1.42
CA GLU A 181 -25.03 -11.41 0.03
C GLU A 181 -25.26 -9.98 0.52
N GLN A 182 -24.65 -8.97 -0.13
CA GLN A 182 -24.84 -7.58 0.24
C GLN A 182 -26.28 -7.09 -0.01
N LEU A 183 -26.92 -7.53 -1.10
CA LEU A 183 -28.33 -7.22 -1.35
C LEU A 183 -29.26 -7.78 -0.25
N ARG A 184 -28.96 -8.98 0.26
CA ARG A 184 -29.69 -9.56 1.40
C ARG A 184 -29.45 -8.76 2.68
N ALA A 185 -28.18 -8.37 2.94
CA ALA A 185 -27.84 -7.54 4.08
C ALA A 185 -28.58 -6.19 4.05
N ILE A 186 -28.64 -5.51 2.89
CA ILE A 186 -29.39 -4.25 2.75
C ILE A 186 -30.89 -4.48 2.93
N LYS A 187 -31.43 -5.62 2.51
CA LYS A 187 -32.84 -5.95 2.73
C LYS A 187 -33.20 -6.14 4.22
N GLN A 188 -32.25 -6.71 4.98
CA GLN A 188 -32.40 -6.91 6.43
C GLN A 188 -32.18 -5.62 7.22
N ASP A 189 -31.28 -4.77 6.74
CA ASP A 189 -30.96 -3.47 7.32
C ASP A 189 -31.06 -2.34 6.27
N PRO A 190 -32.30 -1.87 5.95
CA PRO A 190 -32.52 -0.85 4.94
C PRO A 190 -31.86 0.50 5.26
N PHE A 191 -31.57 0.76 6.53
CA PHE A 191 -30.90 1.99 6.97
C PHE A 191 -29.39 1.90 6.90
N LEU A 192 -28.86 0.75 6.47
CA LEU A 192 -27.42 0.51 6.35
C LEU A 192 -26.66 0.81 7.65
N SER A 193 -27.23 0.45 8.81
CA SER A 193 -26.57 0.65 10.10
C SER A 193 -25.29 -0.15 10.18
N PHE A 194 -25.27 -1.39 9.63
CA PHE A 194 -24.12 -2.29 9.57
C PHE A 194 -23.37 -2.39 10.91
N THR A 195 -24.10 -2.49 12.00
CA THR A 195 -23.53 -2.51 13.37
C THR A 195 -22.46 -3.56 13.55
N ASP A 196 -22.59 -4.69 12.87
CA ASP A 196 -21.67 -5.83 12.96
C ASP A 196 -20.55 -5.79 11.91
N ASN A 197 -20.52 -4.77 11.03
CA ASN A 197 -19.48 -4.62 10.02
C ASN A 197 -18.40 -3.62 10.48
N ASN A 198 -17.34 -4.16 11.06
CA ASN A 198 -16.24 -3.36 11.61
C ASN A 198 -15.57 -2.45 10.58
N GLU A 199 -15.48 -2.86 9.31
CA GLU A 199 -14.85 -2.06 8.25
C GLU A 199 -15.70 -0.83 7.90
N ILE A 200 -17.00 -1.02 7.73
CA ILE A 200 -17.93 0.07 7.48
C ILE A 200 -17.98 1.03 8.68
N GLN A 201 -18.03 0.50 9.90
CA GLN A 201 -18.02 1.33 11.10
C GLN A 201 -16.73 2.13 11.24
N PHE A 202 -15.57 1.50 10.98
CA PHE A 202 -14.28 2.17 10.99
C PHE A 202 -14.23 3.30 9.94
N ALA A 203 -14.61 3.02 8.70
CA ALA A 203 -14.64 4.00 7.62
C ALA A 203 -15.58 5.18 7.95
N ARG A 204 -16.77 4.90 8.50
CA ARG A 204 -17.73 5.93 8.93
C ARG A 204 -17.22 6.81 10.06
N LYS A 205 -16.55 6.21 11.05
CA LYS A 205 -15.97 6.92 12.19
C LYS A 205 -14.86 7.87 11.77
N ASN A 206 -14.10 7.50 10.76
CA ASN A 206 -12.94 8.27 10.30
C ASN A 206 -13.25 9.16 9.09
N LYS A 207 -14.47 9.11 8.55
CA LYS A 207 -14.82 9.87 7.35
C LYS A 207 -14.72 11.38 7.58
N ILE A 208 -14.14 12.07 6.61
CA ILE A 208 -14.24 13.53 6.53
C ILE A 208 -15.58 13.89 5.89
N ILE A 209 -16.33 14.78 6.54
CA ILE A 209 -17.64 15.25 6.05
C ILE A 209 -17.44 16.36 5.00
N LYS A 210 -16.38 17.15 5.12
CA LYS A 210 -16.08 18.27 4.24
C LYS A 210 -15.41 17.79 2.96
N ASP A 211 -15.89 18.26 1.81
CA ASP A 211 -15.19 18.03 0.55
C ASP A 211 -13.86 18.80 0.54
N ILE A 212 -12.79 18.08 0.22
CA ILE A 212 -11.45 18.62 0.16
C ILE A 212 -11.12 18.90 -1.30
N SER A 213 -10.82 20.17 -1.63
CA SER A 213 -10.32 20.52 -2.96
C SER A 213 -8.93 19.97 -3.18
N MET A 214 -8.80 19.06 -4.14
CA MET A 214 -7.57 18.27 -4.36
C MET A 214 -6.44 19.05 -5.03
N SER A 215 -6.71 20.18 -5.65
CA SER A 215 -5.78 20.81 -6.58
C SER A 215 -4.58 21.52 -5.96
N LEU A 216 -4.59 21.74 -4.62
CA LEU A 216 -3.56 22.53 -3.91
C LEU A 216 -3.04 21.85 -2.64
N MET A 217 -3.45 20.62 -2.35
CA MET A 217 -3.09 19.95 -1.09
C MET A 217 -1.90 19.00 -1.22
N THR A 218 -1.03 19.07 -0.24
CA THR A 218 0.07 18.10 -0.06
C THR A 218 -0.43 16.85 0.68
N GLN A 219 0.36 15.79 0.68
CA GLN A 219 0.07 14.58 1.46
C GLN A 219 -0.10 14.88 2.96
N LEU A 220 0.68 15.81 3.48
CA LEU A 220 0.60 16.22 4.88
C LEU A 220 -0.72 16.92 5.19
N ASP A 221 -1.23 17.72 4.26
CA ASP A 221 -2.50 18.42 4.44
C ASP A 221 -3.66 17.43 4.60
N TYR A 222 -3.69 16.34 3.81
CA TYR A 222 -4.70 15.28 3.98
C TYR A 222 -4.64 14.64 5.37
N LEU A 223 -3.44 14.33 5.86
CA LEU A 223 -3.26 13.72 7.17
C LEU A 223 -3.65 14.67 8.31
N THR A 224 -3.33 15.95 8.18
CA THR A 224 -3.72 17.00 9.13
C THR A 224 -5.23 17.14 9.18
N TYR A 225 -5.90 17.23 8.03
CA TYR A 225 -7.37 17.29 7.96
C TYR A 225 -8.06 16.07 8.59
N LEU A 226 -7.50 14.88 8.39
CA LEU A 226 -8.02 13.66 9.01
C LEU A 226 -7.96 13.74 10.54
N LEU A 227 -6.87 14.26 11.09
CA LEU A 227 -6.70 14.40 12.52
C LEU A 227 -7.52 15.56 13.11
N GLU A 228 -7.74 16.64 12.37
CA GLU A 228 -8.69 17.69 12.75
C GLU A 228 -10.13 17.15 12.81
N ALA A 229 -10.53 16.33 11.85
CA ALA A 229 -11.87 15.75 11.80
C ALA A 229 -12.06 14.63 12.85
N ASN A 230 -11.04 13.82 13.08
CA ASN A 230 -11.01 12.78 14.10
C ASN A 230 -9.63 12.68 14.75
N PRO A 231 -9.40 13.35 15.89
CA PRO A 231 -8.13 13.30 16.61
C PRO A 231 -7.72 11.89 17.09
N LYS A 232 -8.64 10.91 17.03
CA LYS A 232 -8.39 9.51 17.38
C LYS A 232 -8.13 8.61 16.18
N ASN A 233 -7.94 9.17 14.98
CA ASN A 233 -7.58 8.42 13.79
C ASN A 233 -6.11 7.97 13.86
N LYS A 234 -5.90 6.77 14.42
CA LYS A 234 -4.54 6.22 14.63
C LYS A 234 -3.77 6.07 13.33
N MET A 235 -4.43 5.64 12.23
CA MET A 235 -3.74 5.50 10.95
C MET A 235 -3.24 6.83 10.42
N ALA A 236 -4.06 7.87 10.46
CA ALA A 236 -3.66 9.21 10.03
C ALA A 236 -2.50 9.73 10.88
N PHE A 237 -2.52 9.52 12.20
CA PHE A 237 -1.44 9.91 13.08
C PHE A 237 -0.12 9.18 12.79
N GLU A 238 -0.15 7.84 12.67
CA GLU A 238 1.06 7.06 12.37
C GLU A 238 1.63 7.40 10.98
N TYR A 239 0.76 7.65 9.99
CA TYR A 239 1.18 8.10 8.66
C TYR A 239 1.75 9.52 8.69
N MET A 240 1.22 10.41 9.52
CA MET A 240 1.79 11.75 9.71
C MET A 240 3.18 11.69 10.35
N MET A 241 3.35 10.86 11.38
CA MET A 241 4.64 10.63 12.00
C MET A 241 5.64 10.03 11.00
N ALA A 242 5.21 9.02 10.22
CA ALA A 242 6.00 8.43 9.15
C ALA A 242 6.39 9.47 8.08
N TRP A 243 5.47 10.37 7.71
CA TRP A 243 5.74 11.47 6.78
C TRP A 243 6.85 12.38 7.28
N TYR A 244 6.81 12.79 8.55
CA TYR A 244 7.86 13.62 9.13
C TYR A 244 9.23 12.93 9.09
N LEU A 245 9.27 11.63 9.35
CA LEU A 245 10.51 10.86 9.29
C LEU A 245 11.03 10.70 7.85
N ILE A 246 10.17 10.37 6.90
CA ILE A 246 10.54 10.20 5.49
C ILE A 246 11.02 11.54 4.89
N THR A 247 10.42 12.65 5.27
CA THR A 247 10.83 13.98 4.83
C THR A 247 11.96 14.59 5.68
N LYS A 248 12.46 13.83 6.66
CA LYS A 248 13.52 14.26 7.60
C LYS A 248 13.14 15.52 8.42
N ASN A 249 11.86 15.79 8.57
CA ASN A 249 11.36 16.89 9.40
C ASN A 249 11.28 16.46 10.87
N THR A 250 12.45 16.30 11.48
CA THR A 250 12.53 15.80 12.86
C THR A 250 12.05 16.79 13.90
N ASP A 251 12.03 18.10 13.62
CA ASP A 251 11.44 19.11 14.50
C ASP A 251 9.93 18.82 14.65
N LYS A 252 9.19 18.71 13.55
CA LYS A 252 7.76 18.38 13.59
C LYS A 252 7.49 17.01 14.20
N PHE A 253 8.37 16.05 13.98
CA PHE A 253 8.26 14.73 14.58
C PHE A 253 8.33 14.82 16.12
N VAL A 254 9.32 15.49 16.69
CA VAL A 254 9.46 15.60 18.15
C VAL A 254 8.37 16.46 18.79
N ASP A 255 7.86 17.49 18.10
CA ASP A 255 6.72 18.30 18.55
C ASP A 255 5.45 17.46 18.79
N ASN A 256 5.31 16.34 18.07
CA ASN A 256 4.12 15.46 18.13
C ASN A 256 4.28 14.24 19.05
N LEU A 257 5.43 14.08 19.74
CA LEU A 257 5.67 12.93 20.64
C LEU A 257 4.65 12.83 21.79
N GLY A 258 4.15 13.99 22.27
CA GLY A 258 3.16 14.02 23.34
C GLY A 258 1.86 13.29 23.02
N GLN A 259 1.48 13.24 21.74
CA GLN A 259 0.23 12.60 21.29
C GLN A 259 0.32 11.07 21.30
N LEU A 260 1.50 10.45 21.40
CA LEU A 260 1.67 9.01 21.38
C LEU A 260 0.82 8.29 22.45
N ARG A 261 0.67 8.91 23.63
CA ARG A 261 -0.13 8.33 24.72
C ARG A 261 -1.62 8.25 24.39
N ASP A 262 -2.13 9.20 23.59
CA ASP A 262 -3.52 9.23 23.16
C ASP A 262 -3.85 8.05 22.22
N PHE A 263 -2.81 7.49 21.58
CA PHE A 263 -2.89 6.32 20.70
C PHE A 263 -2.45 5.01 21.37
N GLY A 264 -2.24 5.02 22.68
CA GLY A 264 -1.97 3.82 23.49
C GLY A 264 -0.52 3.35 23.47
N TYR A 265 0.43 4.23 23.12
CA TYR A 265 1.86 3.88 23.22
C TYR A 265 2.34 3.99 24.68
N GLU A 266 2.81 2.87 25.21
CA GLU A 266 3.43 2.83 26.55
C GLU A 266 4.95 3.03 26.46
N GLN A 267 5.55 2.65 25.34
CA GLN A 267 6.98 2.74 25.06
C GLN A 267 7.20 3.37 23.70
N LEU A 268 8.38 3.94 23.49
CA LEU A 268 8.77 4.46 22.17
C LEU A 268 9.11 3.30 21.23
N PRO A 269 8.47 3.24 20.05
CA PRO A 269 8.89 2.34 18.97
C PRO A 269 10.35 2.56 18.58
N THR A 270 11.02 1.52 18.10
CA THR A 270 12.46 1.56 17.75
C THR A 270 12.80 2.65 16.75
N VAL A 271 11.98 2.82 15.71
CA VAL A 271 12.20 3.87 14.70
C VAL A 271 12.11 5.27 15.33
N TYR A 272 11.21 5.47 16.29
CA TYR A 272 11.06 6.76 16.97
C TYR A 272 12.25 7.05 17.90
N GLN A 273 12.78 6.04 18.57
CA GLN A 273 14.01 6.16 19.35
C GLN A 273 15.19 6.59 18.46
N HIS A 274 15.34 5.96 17.28
CA HIS A 274 16.36 6.34 16.30
C HIS A 274 16.17 7.80 15.84
N ALA A 275 14.93 8.21 15.57
CA ALA A 275 14.62 9.55 15.10
C ALA A 275 14.94 10.65 16.13
N ILE A 276 14.63 10.41 17.39
CA ILE A 276 14.97 11.31 18.49
C ILE A 276 16.49 11.47 18.62
N LEU A 277 17.23 10.36 18.56
CA LEU A 277 18.69 10.40 18.63
C LEU A 277 19.30 11.15 17.43
N MET A 278 18.76 10.98 16.23
CA MET A 278 19.17 11.73 15.05
C MET A 278 18.82 13.20 15.14
N HIS A 279 17.65 13.54 15.70
CA HIS A 279 17.28 14.93 15.95
C HIS A 279 18.26 15.61 16.91
N VAL A 280 18.53 14.98 18.06
CA VAL A 280 19.50 15.51 19.05
C VAL A 280 20.88 15.66 18.42
N TYR A 281 21.34 14.65 17.66
CA TYR A 281 22.63 14.70 17.00
C TYR A 281 22.75 15.85 15.99
N SER A 282 21.71 16.07 15.18
CA SER A 282 21.75 17.07 14.10
C SER A 282 21.48 18.49 14.57
N THR A 283 20.66 18.67 15.58
CA THR A 283 20.24 20.01 16.05
C THR A 283 20.93 20.45 17.34
N GLN A 284 21.53 19.53 18.09
CA GLN A 284 22.08 19.74 19.44
C GLN A 284 21.02 20.28 20.44
N LYS A 285 19.72 20.05 20.17
CA LYS A 285 18.62 20.47 21.03
C LYS A 285 18.16 19.32 21.90
N GLU A 286 17.79 19.63 23.13
CA GLU A 286 17.10 18.68 24.00
C GLU A 286 15.67 18.40 23.51
N VAL A 287 15.19 17.19 23.68
CA VAL A 287 13.85 16.76 23.33
C VAL A 287 13.04 16.52 24.59
N ASN A 288 11.87 17.13 24.67
CA ASN A 288 10.91 16.79 25.72
C ASN A 288 10.34 15.38 25.43
N MET A 289 10.82 14.41 26.20
CA MET A 289 10.48 12.99 26.03
C MET A 289 9.07 12.63 26.49
N GLN A 290 8.30 13.55 27.06
CA GLN A 290 6.93 13.33 27.55
C GLN A 290 6.80 12.11 28.49
N GLY A 291 7.87 11.83 29.24
CA GLY A 291 7.96 10.68 30.15
C GLY A 291 8.32 9.33 29.47
N PHE A 292 8.55 9.32 28.18
CA PHE A 292 9.12 8.17 27.48
C PHE A 292 10.63 8.04 27.73
N LYS A 293 11.16 6.84 27.50
CA LYS A 293 12.61 6.58 27.64
C LYS A 293 13.15 5.90 26.38
N ILE A 294 14.39 6.24 26.03
CA ILE A 294 15.14 5.52 25.00
C ILE A 294 15.80 4.32 25.67
N SER A 295 15.75 3.17 25.00
CA SER A 295 16.36 1.95 25.55
C SER A 295 17.89 2.07 25.60
N PRO A 296 18.54 1.51 26.64
CA PRO A 296 20.01 1.50 26.68
C PRO A 296 20.65 0.84 25.46
N GLN A 297 19.99 -0.19 24.92
CA GLN A 297 20.43 -0.90 23.71
C GLN A 297 20.44 0.05 22.49
N THR A 298 19.40 0.86 22.31
CA THR A 298 19.33 1.84 21.22
C THR A 298 20.37 2.94 21.37
N ILE A 299 20.65 3.37 22.60
CA ILE A 299 21.70 4.36 22.88
C ILE A 299 23.08 3.81 22.46
N GLU A 300 23.37 2.57 22.87
CA GLU A 300 24.64 1.93 22.53
C GLU A 300 24.77 1.69 21.01
N TYR A 301 23.68 1.28 20.37
CA TYR A 301 23.63 1.10 18.93
C TYR A 301 23.88 2.42 18.18
N ALA A 302 23.31 3.53 18.67
CA ALA A 302 23.58 4.86 18.12
C ALA A 302 25.04 5.31 18.29
N LYS A 303 25.67 5.04 19.44
CA LYS A 303 27.08 5.36 19.65
C LYS A 303 27.98 4.63 18.63
N GLN A 304 27.68 3.35 18.38
CA GLN A 304 28.39 2.57 17.37
C GLN A 304 28.18 3.15 15.96
N PHE A 305 26.95 3.57 15.62
CA PHE A 305 26.66 4.24 14.37
C PHE A 305 27.47 5.53 14.21
N TYR A 306 27.50 6.39 15.21
CA TYR A 306 28.27 7.65 15.18
C TYR A 306 29.79 7.40 15.13
N SER A 307 30.26 6.32 15.74
CA SER A 307 31.67 5.91 15.64
C SER A 307 32.05 5.57 14.19
N VAL A 308 31.22 4.81 13.48
CA VAL A 308 31.43 4.50 12.06
C VAL A 308 31.35 5.79 11.21
N MET A 309 30.39 6.67 11.46
CA MET A 309 30.31 7.97 10.77
C MET A 309 31.60 8.79 10.94
N LYS A 310 32.16 8.82 12.15
CA LYS A 310 33.40 9.56 12.45
C LYS A 310 34.62 8.91 11.83
N GLN A 311 34.70 7.58 11.87
CA GLN A 311 35.83 6.81 11.34
C GLN A 311 36.01 7.04 9.83
N TYR A 312 34.92 7.14 9.09
CA TYR A 312 34.96 7.29 7.62
C TYR A 312 34.55 8.70 7.14
N ALA A 313 34.64 9.72 8.00
CA ALA A 313 34.22 11.09 7.68
C ALA A 313 34.93 11.73 6.47
N GLY A 314 36.12 11.23 6.10
CA GLY A 314 36.91 11.72 4.95
C GLY A 314 36.52 11.10 3.61
N ASP A 315 35.72 10.01 3.58
CA ASP A 315 35.29 9.31 2.37
C ASP A 315 33.77 9.00 2.46
N GLU A 316 32.97 9.87 1.85
CA GLU A 316 31.49 9.75 1.89
C GLU A 316 30.99 8.44 1.27
N GLN A 317 31.64 7.95 0.20
CA GLN A 317 31.20 6.71 -0.46
C GLN A 317 31.48 5.49 0.40
N LEU A 318 32.68 5.42 0.96
CA LEU A 318 33.04 4.33 1.88
C LEU A 318 32.22 4.39 3.16
N GLN A 319 32.00 5.59 3.72
CA GLN A 319 31.14 5.79 4.89
C GLN A 319 29.74 5.24 4.65
N LEU A 320 29.08 5.64 3.56
CA LEU A 320 27.72 5.18 3.22
C LEU A 320 27.68 3.66 2.97
N LYS A 321 28.73 3.08 2.36
CA LYS A 321 28.83 1.63 2.18
C LYS A 321 28.89 0.92 3.54
N MET A 322 29.78 1.32 4.42
CA MET A 322 29.97 0.71 5.74
C MET A 322 28.71 0.86 6.62
N LEU A 323 28.05 2.02 6.55
CA LEU A 323 26.81 2.27 7.25
C LEU A 323 25.66 1.42 6.68
N ASN A 324 25.58 1.25 5.36
CA ASN A 324 24.54 0.43 4.73
C ASN A 324 24.65 -1.05 5.13
N GLU A 325 25.85 -1.59 5.21
CA GLU A 325 26.08 -2.99 5.58
C GLU A 325 25.54 -3.34 6.97
N LYS A 326 25.62 -2.41 7.93
CA LYS A 326 25.22 -2.68 9.32
C LYS A 326 23.90 -2.01 9.74
N TYR A 327 23.54 -0.88 9.13
CA TYR A 327 22.43 -0.03 9.55
C TYR A 327 21.44 0.25 8.42
N GLY A 328 21.55 -0.43 7.27
CA GLY A 328 20.82 -0.13 6.02
C GLY A 328 19.30 -0.12 6.15
N ASP A 329 18.76 -0.89 7.08
CA ASP A 329 17.34 -1.04 7.38
C ASP A 329 16.87 -0.22 8.61
N THR A 330 17.66 0.81 8.99
CA THR A 330 17.35 1.69 10.12
C THR A 330 17.08 3.12 9.69
N TYR A 331 16.39 3.88 10.56
CA TYR A 331 16.24 5.32 10.37
C TYR A 331 17.58 6.07 10.41
N PHE A 332 18.56 5.59 11.16
CA PHE A 332 19.91 6.18 11.18
C PHE A 332 20.51 6.29 9.79
N TYR A 333 20.54 5.18 9.06
CA TYR A 333 21.05 5.16 7.69
C TYR A 333 20.18 5.96 6.74
N TYR A 334 18.85 5.81 6.85
CA TYR A 334 17.90 6.58 6.04
C TYR A 334 18.13 8.09 6.18
N TYR A 335 18.38 8.57 7.39
CA TYR A 335 18.56 9.99 7.66
C TYR A 335 19.83 10.56 7.01
N VAL A 336 20.95 9.85 7.09
CA VAL A 336 22.25 10.34 6.60
C VAL A 336 22.46 10.15 5.10
N ARG A 337 21.80 9.16 4.49
CA ARG A 337 21.93 8.97 3.04
C ARG A 337 21.33 10.16 2.29
N LYS A 338 22.11 10.70 1.34
CA LYS A 338 21.58 11.67 0.38
C LYS A 338 20.79 10.91 -0.68
N PHE A 339 19.57 11.37 -0.96
CA PHE A 339 18.84 10.90 -2.14
C PHE A 339 19.51 11.48 -3.37
N ASN A 340 20.53 10.83 -3.92
CA ASN A 340 20.98 11.11 -5.28
C ASN A 340 19.74 10.93 -6.18
N LYS A 341 19.53 11.90 -7.10
CA LYS A 341 18.38 12.01 -7.99
C LYS A 341 17.75 10.65 -8.29
N MET A 342 16.47 10.49 -7.89
CA MET A 342 15.70 9.29 -8.17
C MET A 342 15.89 8.88 -9.64
N PRO A 343 16.01 7.60 -9.96
CA PRO A 343 15.85 7.17 -11.34
C PRO A 343 14.49 7.70 -11.80
N LYS A 344 14.48 8.49 -12.87
CA LYS A 344 13.25 8.96 -13.48
C LYS A 344 12.44 7.71 -13.77
N PHE A 345 11.23 7.66 -13.26
CA PHE A 345 10.27 6.61 -13.55
C PHE A 345 9.97 6.70 -15.06
N SER A 346 10.70 5.97 -15.87
CA SER A 346 10.33 5.72 -17.26
C SER A 346 9.21 4.67 -17.18
N GLY A 347 7.97 5.14 -17.14
CA GLY A 347 6.79 4.29 -17.18
C GLY A 347 6.52 3.76 -18.58
N ARG A 348 7.53 3.17 -19.22
CA ARG A 348 7.38 2.29 -20.37
C ARG A 348 8.00 0.96 -19.99
N PRO A 349 7.25 -0.14 -19.99
CA PRO A 349 7.87 -1.44 -20.14
C PRO A 349 8.46 -1.47 -21.56
N GLU A 350 9.76 -1.74 -21.68
CA GLU A 350 10.32 -2.24 -22.91
C GLU A 350 9.77 -3.63 -23.21
#